data_dd84a888317f68aeb62b535ce63befd1
#
_entry.id   dd84a888317f68aeb62b535ce63befd1
#
_cell.length_a   1.000
_cell.length_b   1.000
_cell.length_c   1.000
_cell.angle_alpha   90.00
_cell.angle_beta   90.00
_cell.angle_gamma   90.00
#
_symmetry.space_group_name_H-M   'P 1'
#
loop_
_entity.id
_entity.type
_entity.pdbx_description
1 polymer ?
#
loop_
_entity_poly.entity_id
_entity_poly.type
_entity_poly.pdbx_seq_one_letter_code
_entity_poly.pdbx_strand_id
1 'polypeptide(L)'
;DAIRAGYNKAVFIIRKDFEQQFKEKISNKYNDKIDVKIVYQDLKDLPSSFRCPNERLKPWGTGHAILAAKNVISEPFVAINGDDFYGKESFKVISDYYSSFNNGYAMAAFQLYKTLSNHGSVSRGICEQNLDELVTVVETHDIKKNSAGNIDCDRDILLSGGELVSMNMWGFTPTLFDHLEKIFKEFLKDNISDLKSEFLIPSVINDLIKKGTEKVRVLKTQSKWFGVTYIEDKPFVQNQIKELIQNGEYPERLFKD
;
A
#
# COMPACT_ATOMS: atom_id res chain seq x y z
N ASP A 1 0.09 -14.43 5.31
CA ASP A 1 0.20 -14.51 3.84
C ASP A 1 1.61 -14.24 3.36
N ALA A 2 2.26 -13.16 3.79
CA ALA A 2 3.65 -12.87 3.41
C ALA A 2 4.58 -14.06 3.67
N ILE A 3 4.58 -14.61 4.89
CA ILE A 3 5.42 -15.79 5.23
C ILE A 3 5.14 -16.97 4.28
N ARG A 4 3.87 -17.24 3.98
CA ARG A 4 3.46 -18.31 3.06
C ARG A 4 3.90 -18.08 1.61
N ALA A 5 4.05 -16.83 1.22
CA ALA A 5 4.55 -16.42 -0.09
C ALA A 5 6.10 -16.34 -0.15
N GLY A 6 6.80 -16.71 0.94
CA GLY A 6 8.25 -16.78 0.99
C GLY A 6 8.96 -15.51 1.47
N TYR A 7 8.23 -14.51 1.95
CA TYR A 7 8.84 -13.33 2.56
C TYR A 7 9.48 -13.71 3.90
N ASN A 8 10.70 -13.26 4.13
CA ASN A 8 11.54 -13.62 5.29
C ASN A 8 11.79 -12.45 6.25
N LYS A 9 11.38 -11.23 5.89
CA LYS A 9 11.49 -10.04 6.71
C LYS A 9 10.20 -9.22 6.68
N ALA A 10 9.79 -8.70 7.84
CA ALA A 10 8.70 -7.75 7.98
C ALA A 10 9.21 -6.45 8.63
N VAL A 11 9.08 -5.34 7.92
CA VAL A 11 9.48 -4.02 8.43
C VAL A 11 8.22 -3.24 8.72
N PHE A 12 7.98 -2.97 10.00
CA PHE A 12 6.84 -2.15 10.43
C PHE A 12 7.26 -0.70 10.60
N ILE A 13 6.60 0.18 9.86
CA ILE A 13 6.82 1.62 9.93
C ILE A 13 5.73 2.21 10.81
N ILE A 14 6.10 2.70 11.98
CA ILE A 14 5.17 3.21 12.99
C ILE A 14 5.63 4.56 13.54
N ARG A 15 4.76 5.22 14.28
CA ARG A 15 5.16 6.35 15.11
C ARG A 15 5.81 5.85 16.41
N LYS A 16 6.79 6.56 16.91
CA LYS A 16 7.55 6.16 18.11
C LYS A 16 6.67 6.02 19.36
N ASP A 17 5.64 6.84 19.50
CA ASP A 17 4.71 6.80 20.63
C ASP A 17 3.83 5.53 20.67
N PHE A 18 3.72 4.79 19.55
CA PHE A 18 2.99 3.52 19.49
C PHE A 18 3.86 2.28 19.75
N GLU A 19 5.19 2.42 19.90
CA GLU A 19 6.13 1.29 19.89
C GLU A 19 5.76 0.20 20.90
N GLN A 20 5.57 0.57 22.17
CA GLN A 20 5.30 -0.41 23.22
C GLN A 20 4.01 -1.18 22.94
N GLN A 21 2.93 -0.45 22.69
CA GLN A 21 1.63 -1.07 22.41
C GLN A 21 1.65 -1.93 21.15
N PHE A 22 2.38 -1.51 20.12
CA PHE A 22 2.55 -2.25 18.88
C PHE A 22 3.32 -3.56 19.11
N LYS A 23 4.41 -3.51 19.85
CA LYS A 23 5.20 -4.69 20.22
C LYS A 23 4.34 -5.71 20.97
N GLU A 24 3.66 -5.29 22.02
CA GLU A 24 2.84 -6.17 22.86
C GLU A 24 1.66 -6.80 22.11
N LYS A 25 0.97 -6.02 21.28
CA LYS A 25 -0.26 -6.47 20.65
C LYS A 25 -0.04 -7.13 19.28
N ILE A 26 1.03 -6.78 18.56
CA ILE A 26 1.23 -7.17 17.16
C ILE A 26 2.57 -7.86 16.95
N SER A 27 3.69 -7.13 17.01
CA SER A 27 4.96 -7.64 16.45
C SER A 27 5.55 -8.82 17.22
N ASN A 28 5.39 -8.88 18.55
CA ASN A 28 5.91 -9.98 19.35
C ASN A 28 5.34 -11.35 18.98
N LYS A 29 4.17 -11.40 18.35
CA LYS A 29 3.54 -12.64 17.87
C LYS A 29 4.27 -13.25 16.67
N TYR A 30 5.16 -12.49 16.02
CA TYR A 30 5.82 -12.88 14.78
C TYR A 30 7.33 -13.02 14.90
N ASN A 31 7.94 -12.63 16.03
CA ASN A 31 9.40 -12.59 16.22
C ASN A 31 10.10 -13.93 16.01
N ASP A 32 9.42 -15.06 16.27
CA ASP A 32 9.90 -16.42 16.07
C ASP A 32 9.53 -17.01 14.69
N LYS A 33 8.82 -16.24 13.86
CA LYS A 33 8.26 -16.70 12.58
C LYS A 33 8.84 -16.00 11.38
N ILE A 34 9.32 -14.77 11.55
CA ILE A 34 9.88 -13.91 10.50
C ILE A 34 10.81 -12.88 11.12
N ASP A 35 11.85 -12.45 10.40
CA ASP A 35 12.70 -11.33 10.89
C ASP A 35 11.88 -10.04 10.97
N VAL A 36 11.63 -9.57 12.19
CA VAL A 36 10.81 -8.37 12.45
C VAL A 36 11.70 -7.17 12.71
N LYS A 37 11.54 -6.12 11.93
CA LYS A 37 12.16 -4.81 12.15
C LYS A 37 11.08 -3.77 12.41
N ILE A 38 11.38 -2.83 13.29
CA ILE A 38 10.54 -1.66 13.54
C ILE A 38 11.35 -0.43 13.18
N VAL A 39 10.77 0.45 12.36
CA VAL A 39 11.33 1.75 12.02
C VAL A 39 10.29 2.84 12.34
N TYR A 40 10.76 4.06 12.53
CA TYR A 40 9.88 5.15 12.96
C TYR A 40 9.79 6.20 11.87
N GLN A 41 8.56 6.58 11.54
CA GLN A 41 8.32 7.79 10.77
C GLN A 41 8.25 8.97 11.74
N ASP A 42 9.25 9.84 11.71
CA ASP A 42 9.29 11.07 12.50
C ASP A 42 9.11 12.30 11.57
N LEU A 43 8.25 13.23 11.97
CA LEU A 43 8.02 14.49 11.24
C LEU A 43 9.29 15.32 11.05
N LYS A 44 10.25 15.18 11.97
CA LYS A 44 11.51 15.92 11.98
C LYS A 44 12.64 15.23 11.21
N ASP A 45 12.41 13.98 10.76
CA ASP A 45 13.37 13.25 9.93
C ASP A 45 13.33 13.79 8.51
N LEU A 46 13.96 14.94 8.30
CA LEU A 46 14.01 15.68 7.06
C LEU A 46 15.45 15.85 6.61
N PRO A 47 15.70 16.04 5.30
CA PRO A 47 17.00 16.45 4.82
C PRO A 47 17.49 17.72 5.54
N SER A 48 18.79 17.83 5.80
CA SER A 48 19.41 18.86 6.64
C SER A 48 19.12 20.33 6.24
N SER A 49 18.72 20.53 4.98
CA SER A 49 18.31 21.84 4.45
C SER A 49 16.89 22.26 4.82
N PHE A 50 16.11 21.40 5.46
CA PHE A 50 14.71 21.67 5.81
C PHE A 50 14.48 21.53 7.31
N ARG A 51 13.48 22.25 7.80
CA ARG A 51 12.99 22.14 9.19
C ARG A 51 11.49 21.96 9.17
N CYS A 52 11.00 20.98 9.95
CA CYS A 52 9.58 20.75 10.10
C CYS A 52 8.93 21.96 10.80
N PRO A 53 7.84 22.54 10.24
CA PRO A 53 7.06 23.55 10.93
C PRO A 53 6.55 23.03 12.28
N ASN A 54 6.58 23.87 13.31
CA ASN A 54 6.16 23.47 14.65
C ASN A 54 4.67 23.07 14.72
N GLU A 55 3.85 23.69 13.88
CA GLU A 55 2.41 23.48 13.81
C GLU A 55 2.02 22.22 13.02
N ARG A 56 2.98 21.57 12.33
CA ARG A 56 2.68 20.38 11.55
C ARG A 56 2.48 19.17 12.45
N LEU A 57 1.29 18.59 12.38
CA LEU A 57 0.92 17.35 13.10
C LEU A 57 0.75 16.16 12.13
N LYS A 58 0.45 16.45 10.85
CA LYS A 58 0.19 15.44 9.84
C LYS A 58 1.51 14.82 9.34
N PRO A 59 1.63 13.48 9.29
CA PRO A 59 2.78 12.82 8.65
C PRO A 59 2.99 13.29 7.21
N TRP A 60 4.24 13.17 6.72
CA TRP A 60 4.58 13.61 5.36
C TRP A 60 4.07 12.69 4.25
N GLY A 61 3.35 11.62 4.58
CA GLY A 61 2.75 10.70 3.64
C GLY A 61 3.50 9.38 3.49
N THR A 62 2.96 8.51 2.63
CA THR A 62 3.43 7.12 2.46
C THR A 62 4.83 7.03 1.84
N GLY A 63 5.21 7.97 0.98
CA GLY A 63 6.58 8.02 0.43
C GLY A 63 7.63 8.28 1.50
N HIS A 64 7.38 9.21 2.42
CA HIS A 64 8.26 9.48 3.55
C HIS A 64 8.27 8.31 4.56
N ALA A 65 7.13 7.65 4.75
CA ALA A 65 7.07 6.45 5.59
C ALA A 65 8.02 5.36 5.05
N ILE A 66 7.92 5.04 3.75
CA ILE A 66 8.79 4.03 3.14
C ILE A 66 10.26 4.46 3.21
N LEU A 67 10.57 5.74 3.01
CA LEU A 67 11.94 6.26 3.08
C LEU A 67 12.59 6.02 4.45
N ALA A 68 11.82 6.03 5.54
CA ALA A 68 12.33 5.71 6.88
C ALA A 68 12.91 4.27 6.98
N ALA A 69 12.53 3.37 6.08
CA ALA A 69 13.04 1.99 6.05
C ALA A 69 14.34 1.81 5.25
N LYS A 70 14.90 2.87 4.66
CA LYS A 70 16.09 2.80 3.78
C LYS A 70 17.26 2.00 4.39
N ASN A 71 17.52 2.18 5.68
CA ASN A 71 18.69 1.58 6.33
C ASN A 71 18.51 0.12 6.77
N VAL A 72 17.29 -0.44 6.59
CA VAL A 72 16.96 -1.82 7.02
C VAL A 72 16.51 -2.72 5.88
N ILE A 73 16.35 -2.17 4.68
CA ILE A 73 15.94 -2.91 3.48
C ILE A 73 17.03 -2.76 2.41
N SER A 74 17.59 -3.88 1.97
CA SER A 74 18.61 -3.97 0.91
C SER A 74 18.24 -4.96 -0.19
N GLU A 75 17.10 -5.60 -0.09
CA GLU A 75 16.53 -6.56 -1.02
C GLU A 75 15.24 -6.04 -1.65
N PRO A 76 14.72 -6.64 -2.75
CA PRO A 76 13.38 -6.35 -3.24
C PRO A 76 12.33 -6.54 -2.16
N PHE A 77 11.35 -5.65 -2.10
CA PHE A 77 10.36 -5.63 -1.02
C PHE A 77 8.96 -5.25 -1.52
N VAL A 78 7.96 -5.54 -0.71
CA VAL A 78 6.58 -5.13 -0.93
C VAL A 78 6.17 -4.13 0.14
N ALA A 79 5.67 -2.97 -0.30
CA ALA A 79 5.03 -1.99 0.58
C ALA A 79 3.51 -2.22 0.55
N ILE A 80 2.89 -2.24 1.73
CA ILE A 80 1.44 -2.41 1.93
C ILE A 80 0.94 -1.49 3.03
N ASN A 81 -0.36 -1.23 3.05
CA ASN A 81 -1.02 -0.65 4.22
C ASN A 81 -1.14 -1.72 5.33
N GLY A 82 -0.92 -1.34 6.57
CA GLY A 82 -0.90 -2.27 7.70
C GLY A 82 -2.29 -2.70 8.19
N ASP A 83 -3.34 -2.05 7.73
CA ASP A 83 -4.74 -2.23 8.14
C ASP A 83 -5.62 -2.87 7.05
N ASP A 84 -5.04 -3.23 5.91
CA ASP A 84 -5.73 -3.84 4.77
C ASP A 84 -5.50 -5.36 4.69
N PHE A 85 -6.50 -6.08 4.21
CA PHE A 85 -6.40 -7.49 3.83
C PHE A 85 -6.24 -7.59 2.32
N TYR A 86 -5.16 -8.23 1.87
CA TYR A 86 -4.81 -8.35 0.45
C TYR A 86 -5.01 -9.76 -0.11
N GLY A 87 -5.21 -10.77 0.76
CA GLY A 87 -5.29 -12.18 0.37
C GLY A 87 -3.95 -12.79 -0.04
N LYS A 88 -3.89 -14.12 -0.02
CA LYS A 88 -2.63 -14.87 -0.20
C LYS A 88 -2.04 -14.77 -1.60
N GLU A 89 -2.89 -14.71 -2.63
CA GLU A 89 -2.44 -14.67 -4.03
C GLU A 89 -1.72 -13.35 -4.35
N SER A 90 -2.16 -12.23 -3.76
CA SER A 90 -1.53 -10.92 -3.99
C SER A 90 -0.08 -10.88 -3.54
N PHE A 91 0.24 -11.51 -2.42
CA PHE A 91 1.63 -11.67 -1.98
C PHE A 91 2.41 -12.61 -2.90
N LYS A 92 1.75 -13.69 -3.34
CA LYS A 92 2.39 -14.68 -4.18
C LYS A 92 2.78 -14.12 -5.55
N VAL A 93 1.90 -13.39 -6.23
CA VAL A 93 2.20 -12.85 -7.58
C VAL A 93 3.38 -11.88 -7.57
N ILE A 94 3.55 -11.07 -6.51
CA ILE A 94 4.72 -10.19 -6.38
C ILE A 94 5.97 -10.98 -6.01
N SER A 95 5.86 -11.96 -5.11
CA SER A 95 6.98 -12.84 -4.76
C SER A 95 7.51 -13.62 -5.97
N ASP A 96 6.60 -14.22 -6.77
CA ASP A 96 6.95 -14.93 -8.00
C ASP A 96 7.62 -14.01 -9.02
N TYR A 97 7.15 -12.76 -9.14
CA TYR A 97 7.75 -11.76 -10.02
C TYR A 97 9.21 -11.51 -9.65
N TYR A 98 9.51 -11.22 -8.39
CA TYR A 98 10.90 -10.97 -7.96
C TYR A 98 11.77 -12.23 -7.93
N SER A 99 11.20 -13.40 -7.76
CA SER A 99 11.94 -14.67 -7.87
C SER A 99 12.39 -14.97 -9.29
N SER A 100 11.68 -14.43 -10.30
CA SER A 100 11.97 -14.65 -11.72
C SER A 100 12.70 -13.47 -12.36
N PHE A 101 12.45 -12.27 -11.90
CA PHE A 101 12.96 -11.01 -12.46
C PHE A 101 13.47 -10.12 -11.32
N ASN A 102 14.76 -9.91 -11.26
CA ASN A 102 15.37 -9.12 -10.19
C ASN A 102 15.26 -7.60 -10.38
N ASN A 103 14.59 -7.12 -11.45
CA ASN A 103 14.63 -5.73 -11.88
C ASN A 103 13.22 -5.11 -11.97
N GLY A 104 13.16 -3.78 -11.75
CA GLY A 104 11.97 -2.97 -11.95
C GLY A 104 10.98 -3.02 -10.80
N TYR A 105 9.90 -2.26 -10.94
CA TYR A 105 8.84 -2.19 -9.97
C TYR A 105 7.64 -3.00 -10.43
N ALA A 106 6.80 -3.37 -9.49
CA ALA A 106 5.56 -4.08 -9.75
C ALA A 106 4.44 -3.58 -8.83
N MET A 107 3.20 -3.89 -9.16
CA MET A 107 2.08 -3.68 -8.27
C MET A 107 1.08 -4.83 -8.39
N ALA A 108 0.44 -5.19 -7.28
CA ALA A 108 -0.73 -6.05 -7.34
C ALA A 108 -1.96 -5.18 -7.63
N ALA A 109 -2.65 -5.48 -8.72
CA ALA A 109 -3.84 -4.77 -9.16
C ALA A 109 -5.10 -5.60 -8.92
N PHE A 110 -6.10 -4.94 -8.32
CA PHE A 110 -7.40 -5.55 -7.98
C PHE A 110 -8.47 -5.07 -8.94
N GLN A 111 -9.53 -5.86 -9.11
CA GLN A 111 -10.71 -5.41 -9.86
C GLN A 111 -11.54 -4.46 -9.00
N LEU A 112 -11.93 -3.32 -9.54
CA LEU A 112 -12.65 -2.26 -8.82
C LEU A 112 -13.86 -2.80 -8.06
N TYR A 113 -14.70 -3.62 -8.69
CA TYR A 113 -15.91 -4.14 -8.05
C TYR A 113 -15.65 -4.98 -6.78
N LYS A 114 -14.42 -5.55 -6.64
CA LYS A 114 -14.00 -6.33 -5.46
C LYS A 114 -13.50 -5.44 -4.30
N THR A 115 -13.46 -4.12 -4.49
CA THR A 115 -12.89 -3.16 -3.53
C THR A 115 -13.91 -2.10 -3.09
N LEU A 116 -15.16 -2.20 -3.54
CA LEU A 116 -16.22 -1.26 -3.18
C LEU A 116 -16.76 -1.54 -1.75
N SER A 117 -17.22 -0.48 -1.07
CA SER A 117 -17.96 -0.59 0.19
C SER A 117 -19.46 -0.58 -0.08
N ASN A 118 -20.23 -1.29 0.75
CA ASN A 118 -21.69 -1.22 0.76
C ASN A 118 -22.22 -0.06 1.63
N HIS A 119 -21.35 0.62 2.38
CA HIS A 119 -21.74 1.60 3.39
C HIS A 119 -21.47 3.06 2.98
N GLY A 120 -20.74 3.28 1.89
CA GLY A 120 -20.44 4.63 1.41
C GLY A 120 -19.56 4.65 0.18
N SER A 121 -19.16 5.85 -0.24
CA SER A 121 -18.21 6.03 -1.32
C SER A 121 -16.79 5.70 -0.85
N VAL A 122 -15.95 5.30 -1.81
CA VAL A 122 -14.54 4.98 -1.58
C VAL A 122 -13.66 5.74 -2.55
N SER A 123 -12.38 5.87 -2.22
CA SER A 123 -11.36 6.41 -3.13
C SER A 123 -10.43 5.30 -3.58
N ARG A 124 -10.10 5.25 -4.90
CA ARG A 124 -9.24 4.22 -5.49
C ARG A 124 -8.33 4.81 -6.55
N GLY A 125 -7.11 4.32 -6.60
CA GLY A 125 -6.19 4.61 -7.69
C GLY A 125 -6.58 3.81 -8.94
N ILE A 126 -7.32 4.39 -9.87
CA ILE A 126 -7.65 3.73 -11.15
C ILE A 126 -6.38 3.64 -11.99
N CYS A 127 -6.06 2.43 -12.44
CA CYS A 127 -4.85 2.12 -13.21
C CYS A 127 -5.15 2.12 -14.70
N GLU A 128 -4.37 2.88 -15.46
CA GLU A 128 -4.26 2.71 -16.91
C GLU A 128 -3.01 1.90 -17.23
N GLN A 129 -3.14 0.92 -18.11
CA GLN A 129 -2.02 0.03 -18.48
C GLN A 129 -1.93 -0.12 -20.00
N ASN A 130 -0.71 -0.32 -20.46
CA ASN A 130 -0.43 -0.79 -21.83
C ASN A 130 0.19 -2.19 -21.72
N LEU A 131 -0.52 -3.20 -22.23
CA LEU A 131 -0.20 -4.60 -21.94
C LEU A 131 -0.17 -4.85 -20.42
N ASP A 132 0.99 -5.16 -19.88
CA ASP A 132 1.21 -5.40 -18.45
C ASP A 132 2.05 -4.30 -17.78
N GLU A 133 2.30 -3.18 -18.48
CA GLU A 133 3.01 -2.03 -17.92
C GLU A 133 2.03 -0.93 -17.50
N LEU A 134 2.20 -0.43 -16.29
CA LEU A 134 1.44 0.69 -15.77
C LEU A 134 1.79 1.97 -16.54
N VAL A 135 0.77 2.67 -17.03
CA VAL A 135 0.92 3.98 -17.68
C VAL A 135 0.71 5.10 -16.67
N THR A 136 -0.34 4.98 -15.86
CA THR A 136 -0.64 5.93 -14.80
C THR A 136 -1.58 5.32 -13.75
N VAL A 137 -1.54 5.88 -12.54
CA VAL A 137 -2.54 5.67 -11.49
C VAL A 137 -3.18 7.01 -11.18
N VAL A 138 -4.50 7.08 -11.31
CA VAL A 138 -5.25 8.31 -11.04
C VAL A 138 -6.16 8.08 -9.85
N GLU A 139 -5.89 8.80 -8.75
CA GLU A 139 -6.76 8.78 -7.59
C GLU A 139 -8.14 9.30 -7.99
N THR A 140 -9.17 8.51 -7.75
CA THR A 140 -10.56 8.77 -8.10
C THR A 140 -11.38 8.62 -6.83
N HIS A 141 -12.17 9.64 -6.55
CA HIS A 141 -12.94 9.74 -5.31
C HIS A 141 -14.42 9.48 -5.55
N ASP A 142 -15.17 9.42 -4.45
CA ASP A 142 -16.63 9.24 -4.45
C ASP A 142 -17.13 8.06 -5.27
N ILE A 143 -16.31 7.01 -5.38
CA ILE A 143 -16.68 5.80 -6.12
C ILE A 143 -17.72 5.02 -5.30
N LYS A 144 -18.91 4.84 -5.86
CA LYS A 144 -20.00 4.11 -5.22
C LYS A 144 -20.97 3.56 -6.25
N LYS A 145 -21.69 2.47 -5.91
CA LYS A 145 -22.82 2.00 -6.69
C LYS A 145 -24.03 2.91 -6.46
N ASN A 146 -24.67 3.32 -7.54
CA ASN A 146 -25.94 4.03 -7.48
C ASN A 146 -27.13 3.04 -7.45
N SER A 147 -28.35 3.55 -7.31
CA SER A 147 -29.59 2.74 -7.25
C SER A 147 -29.88 1.93 -8.51
N ALA A 148 -29.34 2.33 -9.65
CA ALA A 148 -29.45 1.60 -10.92
C ALA A 148 -28.35 0.53 -11.10
N GLY A 149 -27.41 0.41 -10.14
CA GLY A 149 -26.31 -0.55 -10.19
C GLY A 149 -25.07 -0.06 -10.93
N ASN A 150 -25.08 1.15 -11.48
CA ASN A 150 -23.93 1.77 -12.11
C ASN A 150 -22.94 2.27 -11.04
N ILE A 151 -21.70 2.48 -11.43
CA ILE A 151 -20.64 3.00 -10.54
C ILE A 151 -20.40 4.46 -10.89
N ASP A 152 -20.72 5.35 -9.95
CA ASP A 152 -20.46 6.79 -10.04
C ASP A 152 -19.09 7.13 -9.40
N CYS A 153 -18.50 8.25 -9.78
CA CYS A 153 -17.30 8.80 -9.17
C CYS A 153 -17.22 10.34 -9.38
N ASP A 154 -16.21 10.98 -8.81
CA ASP A 154 -15.94 12.43 -8.92
C ASP A 154 -15.39 12.87 -10.29
N ARG A 155 -15.15 11.92 -11.20
CA ARG A 155 -14.60 12.19 -12.55
C ARG A 155 -15.64 11.92 -13.62
N ASP A 156 -15.51 12.61 -14.75
CA ASP A 156 -16.34 12.37 -15.95
C ASP A 156 -15.82 11.14 -16.74
N ILE A 157 -15.97 9.97 -16.13
CA ILE A 157 -15.62 8.67 -16.70
C ILE A 157 -16.69 7.64 -16.38
N LEU A 158 -16.86 6.66 -17.27
CA LEU A 158 -17.73 5.51 -17.01
C LEU A 158 -16.92 4.39 -16.39
N LEU A 159 -17.38 3.91 -15.23
CA LEU A 159 -16.78 2.78 -14.54
C LEU A 159 -17.67 1.54 -14.69
N SER A 160 -17.08 0.46 -15.19
CA SER A 160 -17.76 -0.83 -15.37
C SER A 160 -17.66 -1.73 -14.14
N GLY A 161 -16.66 -1.44 -13.26
CA GLY A 161 -16.25 -2.29 -12.14
C GLY A 161 -15.14 -3.28 -12.50
N GLY A 162 -14.85 -3.46 -13.78
CA GLY A 162 -13.77 -4.32 -14.27
C GLY A 162 -12.40 -3.62 -14.30
N GLU A 163 -12.35 -2.32 -14.05
CA GLU A 163 -11.12 -1.53 -14.01
C GLU A 163 -10.14 -2.11 -12.99
N LEU A 164 -8.86 -2.04 -13.31
CA LEU A 164 -7.81 -2.37 -12.36
C LEU A 164 -7.53 -1.17 -11.46
N VAL A 165 -7.43 -1.45 -10.16
CA VAL A 165 -7.16 -0.44 -9.15
C VAL A 165 -5.96 -0.79 -8.29
N SER A 166 -5.23 0.24 -7.90
CA SER A 166 -4.23 0.17 -6.84
C SER A 166 -4.89 0.20 -5.47
N MET A 167 -4.50 -0.73 -4.64
CA MET A 167 -4.82 -0.76 -3.21
C MET A 167 -3.54 -0.57 -2.37
N ASN A 168 -2.57 0.18 -2.89
CA ASN A 168 -1.27 0.44 -2.27
C ASN A 168 -0.44 -0.82 -1.96
N MET A 169 -0.56 -1.86 -2.78
CA MET A 169 0.32 -3.01 -2.72
C MET A 169 1.36 -2.94 -3.84
N TRP A 170 2.55 -2.45 -3.50
CA TRP A 170 3.62 -2.13 -4.43
C TRP A 170 4.85 -2.95 -4.17
N GLY A 171 5.41 -3.56 -5.22
CA GLY A 171 6.71 -4.20 -5.21
C GLY A 171 7.79 -3.25 -5.71
N PHE A 172 8.91 -3.18 -5.00
CA PHE A 172 10.02 -2.30 -5.30
C PHE A 172 11.37 -2.98 -5.16
N THR A 173 12.36 -2.47 -5.88
CA THR A 173 13.77 -2.70 -5.59
C THR A 173 14.32 -1.57 -4.70
N PRO A 174 15.47 -1.75 -4.03
CA PRO A 174 16.07 -0.70 -3.18
C PRO A 174 16.40 0.61 -3.90
N THR A 175 16.44 0.62 -5.24
CA THR A 175 16.60 1.86 -6.05
C THR A 175 15.54 2.91 -5.74
N LEU A 176 14.36 2.47 -5.25
CA LEU A 176 13.30 3.37 -4.83
C LEU A 176 13.78 4.38 -3.79
N PHE A 177 14.63 4.00 -2.87
CA PHE A 177 15.08 4.90 -1.80
C PHE A 177 15.84 6.11 -2.34
N ASP A 178 16.66 5.94 -3.37
CA ASP A 178 17.37 7.05 -4.00
C ASP A 178 16.43 7.99 -4.74
N HIS A 179 15.40 7.42 -5.40
CA HIS A 179 14.33 8.22 -6.01
C HIS A 179 13.53 8.99 -4.97
N LEU A 180 13.12 8.33 -3.87
CA LEU A 180 12.38 8.96 -2.79
C LEU A 180 13.16 10.11 -2.16
N GLU A 181 14.44 9.95 -1.85
CA GLU A 181 15.28 11.03 -1.30
C GLU A 181 15.32 12.26 -2.20
N LYS A 182 15.51 12.04 -3.50
CA LYS A 182 15.58 13.13 -4.48
C LYS A 182 14.23 13.82 -4.62
N ILE A 183 13.16 13.05 -4.86
CA ILE A 183 11.82 13.62 -5.11
C ILE A 183 11.27 14.26 -3.83
N PHE A 184 11.56 13.70 -2.65
CA PHE A 184 11.14 14.27 -1.38
C PHE A 184 11.77 15.64 -1.12
N LYS A 185 13.06 15.82 -1.48
CA LYS A 185 13.69 17.15 -1.41
C LYS A 185 13.00 18.18 -2.31
N GLU A 186 12.63 17.79 -3.54
CA GLU A 186 11.90 18.68 -4.43
C GLU A 186 10.49 18.98 -3.88
N PHE A 187 9.77 17.95 -3.41
CA PHE A 187 8.47 18.12 -2.77
C PHE A 187 8.51 19.11 -1.60
N LEU A 188 9.54 19.03 -0.75
CA LEU A 188 9.66 19.92 0.41
C LEU A 188 9.93 21.37 0.02
N LYS A 189 10.59 21.66 -1.10
CA LYS A 189 10.80 23.06 -1.57
C LYS A 189 9.47 23.80 -1.76
N ASP A 190 8.50 23.09 -2.31
CA ASP A 190 7.22 23.69 -2.69
C ASP A 190 6.16 23.54 -1.58
N ASN A 191 6.31 22.53 -0.71
CA ASN A 191 5.22 22.12 0.19
C ASN A 191 5.57 22.19 1.69
N ILE A 192 6.78 22.65 2.06
CA ILE A 192 7.20 22.66 3.48
C ILE A 192 6.27 23.49 4.37
N SER A 193 5.71 24.57 3.84
CA SER A 193 4.81 25.48 4.55
C SER A 193 3.35 24.99 4.60
N ASP A 194 2.98 24.02 3.77
CA ASP A 194 1.64 23.45 3.78
C ASP A 194 1.56 22.34 4.83
N LEU A 195 0.86 22.61 5.94
CA LEU A 195 0.73 21.70 7.08
C LEU A 195 -0.03 20.39 6.76
N LYS A 196 -0.69 20.31 5.60
CA LYS A 196 -1.53 19.18 5.20
C LYS A 196 -1.02 18.39 3.99
N SER A 197 -0.06 18.93 3.23
CA SER A 197 0.50 18.26 2.05
C SER A 197 1.06 16.88 2.37
N GLU A 198 0.95 15.94 1.45
CA GLU A 198 1.43 14.56 1.61
C GLU A 198 2.27 14.13 0.42
N PHE A 199 3.41 13.54 0.69
CA PHE A 199 4.30 12.91 -0.26
C PHE A 199 3.86 11.44 -0.44
N LEU A 200 3.02 11.20 -1.45
CA LEU A 200 2.35 9.92 -1.67
C LEU A 200 3.06 9.06 -2.71
N ILE A 201 3.14 7.76 -2.47
CA ILE A 201 3.75 6.78 -3.39
C ILE A 201 3.13 6.81 -4.79
N PRO A 202 1.80 6.81 -4.99
CA PRO A 202 1.23 6.86 -6.34
C PRO A 202 1.72 8.07 -7.16
N SER A 203 1.86 9.23 -6.52
CA SER A 203 2.38 10.44 -7.19
C SER A 203 3.85 10.29 -7.58
N VAL A 204 4.67 9.72 -6.71
CA VAL A 204 6.08 9.41 -7.00
C VAL A 204 6.19 8.45 -8.18
N ILE A 205 5.41 7.39 -8.19
CA ILE A 205 5.41 6.38 -9.25
C ILE A 205 5.00 6.99 -10.59
N ASN A 206 3.92 7.78 -10.62
CA ASN A 206 3.50 8.49 -11.82
C ASN A 206 4.61 9.42 -12.37
N ASP A 207 5.33 10.08 -11.50
CA ASP A 207 6.46 10.95 -11.87
C ASP A 207 7.62 10.14 -12.50
N LEU A 208 7.97 9.00 -11.90
CA LEU A 208 9.02 8.11 -12.40
C LEU A 208 8.65 7.51 -13.77
N ILE A 209 7.39 7.08 -13.94
CA ILE A 209 6.86 6.57 -15.22
C ILE A 209 6.89 7.66 -16.29
N LYS A 210 6.35 8.85 -16.00
CA LYS A 210 6.32 9.99 -16.94
C LYS A 210 7.72 10.42 -17.40
N LYS A 211 8.72 10.33 -16.53
CA LYS A 211 10.12 10.64 -16.83
C LYS A 211 10.84 9.49 -17.56
N GLY A 212 10.20 8.35 -17.73
CA GLY A 212 10.81 7.15 -18.30
C GLY A 212 11.95 6.57 -17.44
N THR A 213 11.98 6.93 -16.15
CA THR A 213 13.03 6.50 -15.21
C THR A 213 12.78 5.08 -14.74
N GLU A 214 11.54 4.73 -14.48
CA GLU A 214 11.14 3.41 -14.01
C GLU A 214 9.93 2.89 -14.78
N LYS A 215 9.82 1.57 -14.83
CA LYS A 215 8.65 0.85 -15.33
C LYS A 215 8.02 0.05 -14.20
N VAL A 216 6.70 -0.03 -14.21
CA VAL A 216 5.95 -0.79 -13.22
C VAL A 216 5.13 -1.88 -13.89
N ARG A 217 5.38 -3.13 -13.52
CA ARG A 217 4.60 -4.28 -13.99
C ARG A 217 3.29 -4.36 -13.21
N VAL A 218 2.18 -4.46 -13.92
CA VAL A 218 0.85 -4.68 -13.34
C VAL A 218 0.59 -6.17 -13.21
N LEU A 219 0.56 -6.65 -11.98
CA LEU A 219 0.31 -8.05 -11.63
C LEU A 219 -1.15 -8.19 -11.17
N LYS A 220 -1.97 -8.82 -12.01
CA LYS A 220 -3.40 -9.03 -11.70
C LYS A 220 -3.56 -10.11 -10.63
N THR A 221 -4.34 -9.82 -9.60
CA THR A 221 -4.71 -10.80 -8.58
C THR A 221 -6.21 -11.10 -8.61
N GLN A 222 -6.57 -12.35 -8.31
CA GLN A 222 -7.97 -12.75 -8.10
C GLN A 222 -8.40 -12.61 -6.64
N SER A 223 -7.47 -12.31 -5.73
CA SER A 223 -7.78 -12.08 -4.32
C SER A 223 -8.85 -10.99 -4.16
N LYS A 224 -9.68 -11.16 -3.16
CA LYS A 224 -10.52 -10.08 -2.65
C LYS A 224 -9.63 -9.16 -1.81
N TRP A 225 -9.82 -7.87 -1.95
CA TRP A 225 -9.32 -6.89 -1.01
C TRP A 225 -10.46 -6.44 -0.10
N PHE A 226 -10.21 -6.26 1.16
CA PHE A 226 -11.11 -5.58 2.06
C PHE A 226 -10.33 -4.93 3.21
N GLY A 227 -10.88 -3.81 3.69
CA GLY A 227 -10.37 -3.03 4.81
C GLY A 227 -11.54 -2.40 5.55
N VAL A 228 -11.29 -1.72 6.65
CA VAL A 228 -12.30 -1.00 7.43
C VAL A 228 -12.19 0.48 7.07
N THR A 229 -12.92 0.90 6.05
CA THR A 229 -13.03 2.33 5.69
C THR A 229 -14.01 3.04 6.62
N TYR A 230 -15.15 2.39 6.89
CA TYR A 230 -16.17 2.84 7.81
C TYR A 230 -16.28 1.85 8.98
N ILE A 231 -16.68 2.31 10.16
CA ILE A 231 -16.84 1.40 11.31
C ILE A 231 -17.87 0.30 11.03
N GLU A 232 -18.84 0.56 10.18
CA GLU A 232 -19.88 -0.34 9.72
C GLU A 232 -19.34 -1.46 8.81
N ASP A 233 -18.16 -1.27 8.20
CA ASP A 233 -17.49 -2.32 7.41
C ASP A 233 -16.95 -3.45 8.30
N LYS A 234 -16.73 -3.22 9.59
CA LYS A 234 -16.12 -4.20 10.49
C LYS A 234 -16.86 -5.54 10.57
N PRO A 235 -18.20 -5.60 10.71
CA PRO A 235 -18.92 -6.87 10.65
C PRO A 235 -18.78 -7.58 9.31
N PHE A 236 -18.78 -6.84 8.20
CA PHE A 236 -18.56 -7.38 6.87
C PHE A 236 -17.17 -8.03 6.76
N VAL A 237 -16.12 -7.31 7.14
CA VAL A 237 -14.74 -7.82 7.13
C VAL A 237 -14.60 -9.08 7.99
N GLN A 238 -15.19 -9.09 9.20
CA GLN A 238 -15.20 -10.27 10.06
C GLN A 238 -15.90 -11.47 9.41
N ASN A 239 -17.01 -11.25 8.72
CA ASN A 239 -17.73 -12.32 8.01
C ASN A 239 -16.93 -12.83 6.82
N GLN A 240 -16.29 -11.94 6.04
CA GLN A 240 -15.40 -12.36 4.93
C GLN A 240 -14.26 -13.26 5.43
N ILE A 241 -13.62 -12.91 6.55
CA ILE A 241 -12.57 -13.75 7.15
C ILE A 241 -13.15 -15.10 7.60
N LYS A 242 -14.34 -15.14 8.23
CA LYS A 242 -15.00 -16.38 8.62
C LYS A 242 -15.31 -17.27 7.41
N GLU A 243 -15.80 -16.69 6.32
CA GLU A 243 -16.05 -17.43 5.08
C GLU A 243 -14.76 -18.05 4.52
N LEU A 244 -13.66 -17.31 4.51
CA LEU A 244 -12.36 -17.82 4.07
C LEU A 244 -11.87 -18.99 4.93
N ILE A 245 -12.15 -18.96 6.24
CA ILE A 245 -11.83 -20.05 7.16
C ILE A 245 -12.74 -21.26 6.89
N GLN A 246 -14.06 -21.05 6.74
CA GLN A 246 -15.02 -22.10 6.47
C GLN A 246 -14.77 -22.82 5.14
N ASN A 247 -14.30 -22.08 4.13
CA ASN A 247 -13.91 -22.60 2.82
C ASN A 247 -12.53 -23.30 2.83
N GLY A 248 -11.84 -23.34 3.98
CA GLY A 248 -10.54 -23.97 4.10
C GLY A 248 -9.37 -23.17 3.47
N GLU A 249 -9.62 -21.92 3.08
CA GLU A 249 -8.57 -21.05 2.55
C GLU A 249 -7.61 -20.58 3.64
N TYR A 250 -8.12 -20.39 4.85
CA TYR A 250 -7.35 -20.05 6.04
C TYR A 250 -7.67 -21.02 7.18
N PRO A 251 -6.68 -21.33 8.05
CA PRO A 251 -6.94 -22.13 9.25
C PRO A 251 -7.68 -21.28 10.30
N GLU A 252 -8.39 -21.94 11.21
CA GLU A 252 -9.03 -21.28 12.36
C GLU A 252 -8.02 -20.53 13.23
N ARG A 253 -6.80 -21.06 13.33
CA ARG A 253 -5.66 -20.44 13.99
C ARG A 253 -4.53 -20.27 13.00
N LEU A 254 -4.08 -19.03 12.79
CA LEU A 254 -3.00 -18.73 11.85
C LEU A 254 -1.67 -19.40 12.24
N PHE A 255 -1.43 -19.53 13.54
CA PHE A 255 -0.26 -20.19 14.11
C PHE A 255 -0.75 -21.23 15.12
N LYS A 256 -0.22 -22.45 15.00
CA LYS A 256 -0.35 -23.44 16.08
C LYS A 256 0.60 -23.02 17.18
N ASP A 257 0.14 -23.07 18.41
CA ASP A 257 0.97 -22.89 19.60
C ASP A 257 2.07 -23.92 19.65
#